data_307e4a9db3f9980e588a7448dc0e1c1b
#
_entry.id   307e4a9db3f9980e588a7448dc0e1c1b
#
_cell.length_a   1.000
_cell.length_b   1.000
_cell.length_c   1.000
_cell.angle_alpha   90.00
_cell.angle_beta   90.00
_cell.angle_gamma   90.00
#
_symmetry.space_group_name_H-M   'P 1'
#
loop_
_entity.id
_entity.type
_entity.pdbx_description
1 polymer ?
#
loop_
_entity_poly.entity_id
_entity_poly.type
_entity_poly.pdbx_seq_one_letter_code
_entity_poly.pdbx_strand_id
1 'polypeptide(L)'
;MIRIIFAVLVLLNFAFSLDLLRLSEYKDQNVSGWLASEKLDGVRAYWDGENLLSRQGKKLNAPLSFTKNFPKFALDGELYSKELKFEEIQATVMDKLPDEKAWHRLKFHIFDVPEASGGLLDRLEVLAKFLKNEPNQNLIIIKQIKMRDNAHFLKFT
;
A
#
# COMPACT_ATOMS: atom_id res chain seq x y z
N MET A 1 21.66 9.70 -55.24
CA MET A 1 21.37 10.41 -53.96
C MET A 1 20.45 9.52 -53.13
N ILE A 2 20.98 8.83 -52.12
CA ILE A 2 20.22 7.96 -51.23
C ILE A 2 19.75 8.84 -50.05
N ARG A 3 18.41 8.98 -49.93
CA ARG A 3 17.79 9.67 -48.77
C ARG A 3 17.67 8.67 -47.65
N ILE A 4 18.50 8.81 -46.62
CA ILE A 4 18.37 8.06 -45.36
C ILE A 4 17.26 8.74 -44.54
N ILE A 5 16.13 8.06 -44.40
CA ILE A 5 15.03 8.44 -43.50
C ILE A 5 15.40 7.94 -42.11
N PHE A 6 15.79 8.83 -41.20
CA PHE A 6 15.92 8.55 -39.77
C PHE A 6 14.52 8.48 -39.17
N ALA A 7 14.04 7.26 -38.91
CA ALA A 7 12.86 7.05 -38.09
C ALA A 7 13.26 7.23 -36.62
N VAL A 8 12.90 8.36 -36.02
CA VAL A 8 13.03 8.58 -34.57
C VAL A 8 11.94 7.79 -33.87
N LEU A 9 12.30 6.65 -33.30
CA LEU A 9 11.40 5.86 -32.46
C LEU A 9 11.27 6.58 -31.09
N VAL A 10 10.22 7.39 -30.95
CA VAL A 10 9.86 7.98 -29.64
C VAL A 10 9.26 6.87 -28.80
N LEU A 11 10.07 6.28 -27.90
CA LEU A 11 9.59 5.40 -26.86
C LEU A 11 8.83 6.25 -25.83
N LEU A 12 7.51 6.31 -25.97
CA LEU A 12 6.61 6.82 -24.95
C LEU A 12 6.68 5.86 -23.74
N ASN A 13 7.49 6.20 -22.76
CA ASN A 13 7.42 5.59 -21.46
C ASN A 13 6.09 6.02 -20.81
N PHE A 14 5.04 5.24 -20.95
CA PHE A 14 3.86 5.38 -20.13
C PHE A 14 4.27 5.03 -18.69
N ALA A 15 4.46 6.05 -17.88
CA ALA A 15 4.54 5.87 -16.44
C ALA A 15 3.15 5.41 -15.96
N PHE A 16 2.98 4.12 -15.78
CA PHE A 16 1.77 3.55 -15.19
C PHE A 16 1.77 3.98 -13.70
N SER A 17 1.04 5.04 -13.40
CA SER A 17 0.76 5.41 -12.01
C SER A 17 -0.51 4.67 -11.61
N LEU A 18 -0.42 3.80 -10.61
CA LEU A 18 -1.58 3.15 -10.00
C LEU A 18 -2.52 4.24 -9.47
N ASP A 19 -3.80 4.19 -9.84
CA ASP A 19 -4.83 5.11 -9.32
C ASP A 19 -5.25 4.62 -7.92
N LEU A 20 -4.40 4.93 -6.96
CA LEU A 20 -4.54 4.49 -5.57
C LEU A 20 -5.25 5.56 -4.74
N LEU A 21 -5.94 5.11 -3.69
CA LEU A 21 -6.59 5.98 -2.72
C LEU A 21 -5.63 7.09 -2.23
N ARG A 22 -6.07 8.35 -2.28
CA ARG A 22 -5.31 9.49 -1.79
C ARG A 22 -5.93 10.04 -0.53
N LEU A 23 -5.10 10.40 0.43
CA LEU A 23 -5.54 11.11 1.61
C LEU A 23 -5.89 12.55 1.24
N SER A 24 -6.97 13.09 1.85
CA SER A 24 -7.29 14.51 1.80
C SER A 24 -6.72 15.20 3.02
N GLU A 25 -6.15 16.39 2.82
CA GLU A 25 -5.70 17.24 3.92
C GLU A 25 -6.90 17.82 4.67
N TYR A 26 -6.82 17.83 6.00
CA TYR A 26 -7.82 18.49 6.82
C TYR A 26 -7.64 20.02 6.75
N LYS A 27 -8.70 20.72 6.35
CA LYS A 27 -8.75 22.19 6.22
C LYS A 27 -10.01 22.73 6.88
N ASP A 28 -10.26 22.34 8.11
CA ASP A 28 -11.43 22.70 8.93
C ASP A 28 -12.81 22.34 8.33
N GLN A 29 -12.82 21.46 7.30
CA GLN A 29 -14.05 20.96 6.73
C GLN A 29 -14.81 20.03 7.69
N ASN A 30 -16.12 19.91 7.51
CA ASN A 30 -16.91 18.95 8.25
C ASN A 30 -16.51 17.51 7.88
N VAL A 31 -16.04 16.75 8.87
CA VAL A 31 -15.59 15.36 8.69
C VAL A 31 -16.59 14.33 9.24
N SER A 32 -17.81 14.74 9.57
CA SER A 32 -18.86 13.82 10.03
C SER A 32 -19.09 12.70 9.01
N GLY A 33 -19.02 11.46 9.47
CA GLY A 33 -19.18 10.27 8.63
C GLY A 33 -17.93 9.84 7.88
N TRP A 34 -16.84 10.63 7.89
CA TRP A 34 -15.57 10.23 7.29
C TRP A 34 -14.93 9.08 8.06
N LEU A 35 -14.07 8.35 7.36
CA LEU A 35 -13.20 7.35 7.98
C LEU A 35 -11.82 7.97 8.20
N ALA A 36 -11.29 7.81 9.41
CA ALA A 36 -9.94 8.19 9.76
C ALA A 36 -9.14 6.95 10.18
N SER A 37 -7.86 6.95 9.88
CA SER A 37 -6.91 5.93 10.29
C SER A 37 -5.58 6.57 10.68
N GLU A 38 -4.77 5.84 11.43
CA GLU A 38 -3.41 6.25 11.72
C GLU A 38 -2.61 6.41 10.42
N LYS A 39 -1.85 7.52 10.29
CA LYS A 39 -0.90 7.71 9.21
C LYS A 39 0.43 7.08 9.61
N LEU A 40 0.73 5.94 9.04
CA LEU A 40 2.01 5.28 9.25
C LEU A 40 3.11 5.98 8.43
N ASP A 41 4.30 6.04 8.99
CA ASP A 41 5.49 6.59 8.32
C ASP A 41 6.38 5.45 7.81
N GLY A 42 5.97 4.85 6.72
CA GLY A 42 6.60 3.71 6.10
C GLY A 42 6.78 3.88 4.59
N VAL A 43 6.80 2.78 3.87
CA VAL A 43 6.90 2.76 2.41
C VAL A 43 5.62 2.18 1.81
N ARG A 44 4.87 3.01 1.06
CA ARG A 44 3.67 2.54 0.37
C ARG A 44 4.00 1.46 -0.63
N ALA A 45 3.25 0.36 -0.55
CA ALA A 45 3.35 -0.76 -1.46
C ALA A 45 1.96 -1.19 -1.96
N TYR A 46 1.95 -1.78 -3.14
CA TYR A 46 0.79 -2.36 -3.78
C TYR A 46 1.08 -3.83 -4.09
N TRP A 47 0.21 -4.72 -3.67
CA TRP A 47 0.23 -6.13 -4.02
C TRP A 47 -0.77 -6.37 -5.15
N ASP A 48 -0.33 -6.89 -6.30
CA ASP A 48 -1.17 -7.12 -7.48
C ASP A 48 -1.79 -8.53 -7.55
N GLY A 49 -1.65 -9.31 -6.47
CA GLY A 49 -2.02 -10.74 -6.42
C GLY A 49 -0.85 -11.68 -6.66
N GLU A 50 0.32 -11.17 -7.07
CA GLU A 50 1.52 -11.94 -7.41
C GLU A 50 2.82 -11.25 -6.99
N ASN A 51 2.90 -9.94 -7.18
CA ASN A 51 4.09 -9.14 -6.94
C ASN A 51 3.80 -7.97 -6.01
N LEU A 52 4.78 -7.65 -5.18
CA LEU A 52 4.76 -6.43 -4.38
C LEU A 52 5.41 -5.29 -5.19
N LEU A 53 4.68 -4.21 -5.37
CA LEU A 53 5.04 -3.08 -6.23
C LEU A 53 5.15 -1.80 -5.41
N SER A 54 6.01 -0.89 -5.82
CA SER A 54 6.03 0.48 -5.33
C SER A 54 4.85 1.27 -5.89
N ARG A 55 4.59 2.48 -5.34
CA ARG A 55 3.58 3.42 -5.86
C ARG A 55 3.75 3.73 -7.36
N GLN A 56 4.97 3.67 -7.89
CA GLN A 56 5.28 3.89 -9.31
C GLN A 56 5.15 2.60 -10.14
N GLY A 57 4.67 1.49 -9.58
CA GLY A 57 4.55 0.21 -10.27
C GLY A 57 5.87 -0.56 -10.43
N LYS A 58 6.95 -0.13 -9.78
CA LYS A 58 8.22 -0.88 -9.81
C LYS A 58 8.16 -2.04 -8.82
N LYS A 59 8.60 -3.22 -9.25
CA LYS A 59 8.68 -4.39 -8.39
C LYS A 59 9.64 -4.15 -7.21
N LEU A 60 9.16 -4.45 -6.01
CA LEU A 60 9.95 -4.48 -4.79
C LEU A 60 10.49 -5.91 -4.60
N ASN A 61 11.74 -6.02 -4.14
CA ASN A 61 12.39 -7.30 -3.97
C ASN A 61 12.08 -7.89 -2.58
N ALA A 62 10.80 -8.13 -2.30
CA ALA A 62 10.41 -8.81 -1.08
C ALA A 62 10.79 -10.30 -1.14
N PRO A 63 11.33 -10.90 -0.05
CA PRO A 63 11.59 -12.33 -0.01
C PRO A 63 10.28 -13.11 -0.07
N LEU A 64 10.32 -14.32 -0.64
CA LEU A 64 9.14 -15.18 -0.75
C LEU A 64 8.53 -15.52 0.62
N SER A 65 9.35 -15.61 1.66
CA SER A 65 8.91 -15.81 3.04
C SER A 65 7.99 -14.71 3.54
N PHE A 66 8.18 -13.45 3.08
CA PHE A 66 7.33 -12.32 3.45
C PHE A 66 5.97 -12.36 2.74
N THR A 67 5.95 -12.66 1.44
CA THR A 67 4.72 -12.65 0.61
C THR A 67 3.99 -14.00 0.58
N LYS A 68 4.53 -15.00 1.26
CA LYS A 68 3.93 -16.34 1.33
C LYS A 68 2.50 -16.25 1.87
N ASN A 69 1.59 -16.93 1.18
CA ASN A 69 0.15 -16.98 1.51
C ASN A 69 -0.54 -15.60 1.49
N PHE A 70 -0.04 -14.64 0.73
CA PHE A 70 -0.80 -13.44 0.42
C PHE A 70 -1.98 -13.81 -0.51
N PRO A 71 -3.10 -13.06 -0.46
CA PRO A 71 -4.27 -13.35 -1.29
C PRO A 71 -3.96 -13.17 -2.79
N LYS A 72 -4.80 -13.75 -3.64
CA LYS A 72 -4.71 -13.59 -5.11
C LYS A 72 -5.42 -12.35 -5.64
N PHE A 73 -5.85 -11.45 -4.75
CA PHE A 73 -6.44 -10.17 -5.09
C PHE A 73 -5.56 -9.02 -4.61
N ALA A 74 -5.77 -7.85 -5.19
CA ALA A 74 -4.94 -6.68 -4.94
C ALA A 74 -5.10 -6.12 -3.52
N LEU A 75 -3.98 -5.65 -2.95
CA LEU A 75 -3.92 -4.96 -1.66
C LEU A 75 -3.15 -3.65 -1.80
N ASP A 76 -3.62 -2.59 -1.17
CA ASP A 76 -2.90 -1.32 -1.05
C ASP A 76 -2.62 -1.02 0.42
N GLY A 77 -1.38 -0.68 0.73
CA GLY A 77 -0.98 -0.52 2.12
C GLY A 77 0.40 0.10 2.29
N GLU A 78 0.85 0.08 3.53
CA GLU A 78 2.14 0.61 3.96
C GLU A 78 3.02 -0.51 4.53
N LEU A 79 4.23 -0.67 4.02
CA LEU A 79 5.27 -1.47 4.67
C LEU A 79 5.82 -0.68 5.85
N TYR A 80 5.57 -1.18 7.05
CA TYR A 80 5.87 -0.43 8.27
C TYR A 80 6.35 -1.35 9.40
N SER A 81 7.08 -0.76 10.34
CA SER A 81 7.48 -1.35 11.62
C SER A 81 7.46 -0.28 12.71
N LYS A 82 6.92 -0.64 13.88
CA LYS A 82 6.95 0.24 15.06
C LYS A 82 8.36 0.40 15.66
N GLU A 83 9.26 -0.52 15.33
CA GLU A 83 10.61 -0.61 15.91
C GLU A 83 11.67 0.07 15.05
N LEU A 84 11.36 0.37 13.77
CA LEU A 84 12.30 0.91 12.81
C LEU A 84 11.98 2.36 12.49
N LYS A 85 13.04 3.14 12.24
CA LYS A 85 12.90 4.47 11.63
C LYS A 85 12.59 4.35 10.14
N PHE A 86 12.01 5.41 9.57
CA PHE A 86 11.66 5.46 8.16
C PHE A 86 12.83 5.08 7.24
N GLU A 87 14.04 5.60 7.53
CA GLU A 87 15.23 5.36 6.71
C GLU A 87 15.62 3.88 6.70
N GLU A 88 15.46 3.15 7.83
CA GLU A 88 15.73 1.73 7.93
C GLU A 88 14.69 0.91 7.14
N ILE A 89 13.40 1.29 7.22
CA ILE A 89 12.33 0.69 6.44
C ILE A 89 12.60 0.89 4.95
N GLN A 90 12.90 2.13 4.55
CA GLN A 90 13.19 2.47 3.16
C GLN A 90 14.41 1.71 2.63
N ALA A 91 15.51 1.65 3.40
CA ALA A 91 16.69 0.89 3.03
C ALA A 91 16.37 -0.60 2.80
N THR A 92 15.61 -1.21 3.71
CA THR A 92 15.18 -2.62 3.59
C THR A 92 14.35 -2.87 2.35
N VAL A 93 13.36 -2.01 2.08
CA VAL A 93 12.39 -2.19 0.99
C VAL A 93 13.02 -1.93 -0.38
N MET A 94 13.98 -0.98 -0.45
CA MET A 94 14.64 -0.57 -1.70
C MET A 94 15.89 -1.40 -2.03
N ASP A 95 16.30 -2.32 -1.16
CA ASP A 95 17.45 -3.18 -1.43
C ASP A 95 17.17 -4.11 -2.63
N LYS A 96 18.16 -4.23 -3.49
CA LYS A 96 18.13 -5.15 -4.64
C LYS A 96 18.26 -6.61 -4.22
N LEU A 97 18.93 -6.87 -3.11
CA LEU A 97 19.12 -8.19 -2.52
C LEU A 97 18.35 -8.23 -1.19
N PRO A 98 17.15 -8.82 -1.14
CA PRO A 98 16.33 -8.78 0.06
C PRO A 98 16.98 -9.55 1.22
N ASP A 99 17.15 -8.88 2.35
CA ASP A 99 17.53 -9.51 3.61
C ASP A 99 16.29 -10.02 4.34
N GLU A 100 16.16 -11.33 4.48
CA GLU A 100 15.01 -11.95 5.15
C GLU A 100 14.84 -11.48 6.60
N LYS A 101 15.93 -11.28 7.35
CA LYS A 101 15.88 -10.83 8.75
C LYS A 101 15.36 -9.40 8.84
N ALA A 102 15.80 -8.52 7.95
CA ALA A 102 15.29 -7.15 7.89
C ALA A 102 13.81 -7.13 7.53
N TRP A 103 13.38 -7.92 6.54
CA TRP A 103 11.98 -8.03 6.13
C TRP A 103 11.07 -8.63 7.21
N HIS A 104 11.56 -9.54 8.06
CA HIS A 104 10.79 -10.08 9.19
C HIS A 104 10.36 -9.02 10.22
N ARG A 105 11.06 -7.89 10.28
CA ARG A 105 10.73 -6.75 11.15
C ARG A 105 9.63 -5.87 10.58
N LEU A 106 9.25 -6.07 9.31
CA LEU A 106 8.20 -5.32 8.63
C LEU A 106 6.88 -6.07 8.66
N LYS A 107 5.79 -5.28 8.58
CA LYS A 107 4.44 -5.77 8.28
C LYS A 107 3.85 -4.95 7.14
N PHE A 108 2.95 -5.56 6.38
CA PHE A 108 2.20 -4.86 5.35
C PHE A 108 0.85 -4.44 5.94
N HIS A 109 0.73 -3.16 6.24
CA HIS A 109 -0.43 -2.55 6.87
C HIS A 109 -1.40 -2.10 5.77
N ILE A 110 -2.50 -2.84 5.62
CA ILE A 110 -3.46 -2.67 4.53
C ILE A 110 -4.51 -1.64 4.90
N PHE A 111 -4.70 -0.66 4.04
CA PHE A 111 -5.73 0.36 4.17
C PHE A 111 -6.75 0.32 3.03
N ASP A 112 -6.54 -0.48 1.97
CA ASP A 112 -7.54 -0.71 0.92
C ASP A 112 -7.38 -2.08 0.23
N VAL A 113 -8.49 -2.56 -0.36
CA VAL A 113 -8.57 -3.71 -1.28
C VAL A 113 -9.18 -3.18 -2.59
N PRO A 114 -8.38 -2.58 -3.49
CA PRO A 114 -8.86 -1.69 -4.54
C PRO A 114 -9.82 -2.34 -5.55
N GLU A 115 -9.67 -3.64 -5.82
CA GLU A 115 -10.49 -4.38 -6.79
C GLU A 115 -11.79 -4.94 -6.20
N ALA A 116 -11.96 -4.85 -4.88
CA ALA A 116 -13.18 -5.30 -4.23
C ALA A 116 -14.31 -4.27 -4.39
N SER A 117 -15.54 -4.74 -4.44
CA SER A 117 -16.74 -3.89 -4.57
C SER A 117 -17.14 -3.23 -3.25
N GLY A 118 -17.89 -2.13 -3.34
CA GLY A 118 -18.48 -1.43 -2.20
C GLY A 118 -17.62 -0.29 -1.66
N GLY A 119 -17.98 0.20 -0.48
CA GLY A 119 -17.24 1.23 0.24
C GLY A 119 -15.95 0.68 0.87
N LEU A 120 -15.12 1.57 1.44
CA LEU A 120 -13.83 1.14 2.01
C LEU A 120 -13.98 0.03 3.06
N LEU A 121 -14.99 0.10 3.93
CA LEU A 121 -15.21 -0.93 4.96
C LEU A 121 -15.61 -2.27 4.34
N ASP A 122 -16.43 -2.27 3.28
CA ASP A 122 -16.82 -3.48 2.56
C ASP A 122 -15.61 -4.13 1.90
N ARG A 123 -14.74 -3.33 1.29
CA ARG A 123 -13.50 -3.80 0.67
C ARG A 123 -12.54 -4.40 1.69
N LEU A 124 -12.35 -3.74 2.82
CA LEU A 124 -11.49 -4.29 3.90
C LEU A 124 -12.06 -5.55 4.53
N GLU A 125 -13.39 -5.71 4.55
CA GLU A 125 -14.05 -6.93 5.02
C GLU A 125 -13.70 -8.16 4.16
N VAL A 126 -13.41 -7.98 2.87
CA VAL A 126 -12.93 -9.05 1.98
C VAL A 126 -11.61 -9.62 2.52
N LEU A 127 -10.66 -8.75 2.87
CA LEU A 127 -9.39 -9.18 3.47
C LEU A 127 -9.59 -9.76 4.87
N ALA A 128 -10.48 -9.19 5.67
CA ALA A 128 -10.77 -9.72 7.02
C ALA A 128 -11.31 -11.17 6.96
N LYS A 129 -12.19 -11.47 6.02
CA LYS A 129 -12.70 -12.82 5.77
C LYS A 129 -11.60 -13.77 5.29
N PHE A 130 -10.74 -13.31 4.39
CA PHE A 130 -9.58 -14.08 3.94
C PHE A 130 -8.70 -14.46 5.13
N LEU A 131 -8.27 -13.46 5.94
CA LEU A 131 -7.37 -13.68 7.08
C LEU A 131 -7.97 -14.53 8.20
N LYS A 132 -9.31 -14.62 8.31
CA LYS A 132 -9.99 -15.53 9.23
C LYS A 132 -9.79 -16.99 8.84
N ASN A 133 -9.74 -17.29 7.54
CA ASN A 133 -9.58 -18.63 7.01
C ASN A 133 -8.09 -18.99 6.80
N GLU A 134 -7.30 -18.02 6.39
CA GLU A 134 -5.87 -18.15 6.11
C GLU A 134 -5.07 -17.08 6.89
N PRO A 135 -4.81 -17.28 8.19
CA PRO A 135 -4.08 -16.32 9.01
C PRO A 135 -2.70 -16.02 8.44
N ASN A 136 -2.36 -14.75 8.35
CA ASN A 136 -1.06 -14.29 7.87
C ASN A 136 -0.50 -13.20 8.78
N GLN A 137 0.62 -13.48 9.44
CA GLN A 137 1.24 -12.56 10.40
C GLN A 137 1.87 -11.32 9.75
N ASN A 138 2.08 -11.33 8.44
CA ASN A 138 2.68 -10.20 7.72
C ASN A 138 1.63 -9.21 7.20
N LEU A 139 0.33 -9.55 7.25
CA LEU A 139 -0.77 -8.70 6.83
C LEU A 139 -1.52 -8.15 8.06
N ILE A 140 -1.65 -6.83 8.13
CA ILE A 140 -2.39 -6.13 9.19
C ILE A 140 -3.39 -5.19 8.53
N ILE A 141 -4.67 -5.29 8.87
CA ILE A 141 -5.67 -4.32 8.42
C ILE A 141 -5.58 -3.09 9.32
N ILE A 142 -5.35 -1.91 8.73
CA ILE A 142 -5.36 -0.64 9.47
C ILE A 142 -6.78 -0.35 9.97
N LYS A 143 -6.89 -0.10 11.27
CA LYS A 143 -8.16 0.22 11.91
C LYS A 143 -8.74 1.52 11.32
N GLN A 144 -9.97 1.45 10.84
CA GLN A 144 -10.73 2.60 10.38
C GLN A 144 -11.69 3.06 11.48
N ILE A 145 -11.71 4.36 11.75
CA ILE A 145 -12.57 4.97 12.78
C ILE A 145 -13.53 5.94 12.09
N LYS A 146 -14.84 5.67 12.19
CA LYS A 146 -15.85 6.58 11.65
C LYS A 146 -15.97 7.81 12.54
N MET A 147 -15.71 8.98 11.96
CA MET A 147 -15.83 10.27 12.66
C MET A 147 -17.28 10.64 12.86
N ARG A 148 -17.64 11.03 14.07
CA ARG A 148 -18.98 11.52 14.40
C ARG A 148 -19.13 13.00 14.05
N ASP A 149 -18.10 13.77 14.34
CA ASP A 149 -18.03 15.23 14.17
C ASP A 149 -16.55 15.68 14.21
N ASN A 150 -16.31 16.97 14.00
CA ASN A 150 -14.96 17.56 14.07
C ASN A 150 -14.35 17.46 15.47
N ALA A 151 -15.16 17.56 16.54
CA ALA A 151 -14.65 17.43 17.91
C ALA A 151 -14.14 15.99 18.20
N HIS A 152 -14.77 14.97 17.61
CA HIS A 152 -14.29 13.59 17.67
C HIS A 152 -12.98 13.43 16.91
N PHE A 153 -12.87 14.05 15.73
CA PHE A 153 -11.64 14.03 14.92
C PHE A 153 -10.45 14.66 15.68
N LEU A 154 -10.66 15.85 16.29
CA LEU A 154 -9.61 16.54 17.04
C LEU A 154 -9.13 15.78 18.30
N LYS A 155 -9.91 14.84 18.81
CA LYS A 155 -9.47 13.94 19.90
C LYS A 155 -8.70 12.73 19.39
N PHE A 156 -8.81 12.44 18.11
CA PHE A 156 -8.13 11.32 17.45
C PHE A 156 -6.72 11.70 16.99
N THR A 157 -6.52 12.96 16.63
CA THR A 157 -5.22 13.53 16.23
C THR A 157 -4.42 13.98 17.44
#